data_1c896a4baa0676f207a9c5c0f8dcd7b3
#
_entry.id   1c896a4baa0676f207a9c5c0f8dcd7b3
#
_cell.length_a   1.000
_cell.length_b   1.000
_cell.length_c   1.000
_cell.angle_alpha   90.00
_cell.angle_beta   90.00
_cell.angle_gamma   90.00
#
_symmetry.space_group_name_H-M   'P 1'
#
loop_
_entity.id
_entity.type
_entity.pdbx_description
1 polymer ?
#
loop_
_entity_poly.entity_id
_entity_poly.type
_entity_poly.pdbx_seq_one_letter_code
_entity_poly.pdbx_strand_id
1 'polypeptide(L)'
;VYWRYLSNILKWHKNKYLGVKKGKNDKNLYVVGESHSLSSHHLCIQKSGVNFFCSAKLIKGCKQWHLGNAFRNQYKHQFETIFFALPKHSYVLVAIGEIDCRLDTGIIAHKRKFPEKQIKEIISNTIENYLNYIVKNNADYQHNITIQGVPCLNLDVRNHSQKDIRQLSEIIETFNFELKMQSQEKGFGFLDTYQLTNRGDGMSNGSWHIDDYHLSPEGMQEAWRRYGSKKS
;
A
#
# COMPACT_ATOMS: atom_id res chain seq x y z
N VAL A 1 5.03 1.78 -18.19
CA VAL A 1 5.39 1.41 -16.80
C VAL A 1 4.58 0.20 -16.33
N TYR A 2 3.25 0.22 -16.28
CA TYR A 2 2.40 -0.85 -15.75
C TYR A 2 2.62 -2.24 -16.40
N TRP A 3 2.70 -2.31 -17.73
CA TRP A 3 2.94 -3.58 -18.43
C TRP A 3 4.33 -4.16 -18.16
N ARG A 4 5.35 -3.29 -18.01
CA ARG A 4 6.70 -3.72 -17.62
C ARG A 4 6.69 -4.29 -16.20
N TYR A 5 6.00 -3.65 -15.27
CA TYR A 5 5.80 -4.14 -13.91
C TYR A 5 5.11 -5.50 -13.90
N LEU A 6 3.97 -5.66 -14.60
CA LEU A 6 3.27 -6.94 -14.68
C LEU A 6 4.16 -8.04 -15.27
N SER A 7 4.92 -7.74 -16.32
CA SER A 7 5.87 -8.68 -16.91
C SER A 7 6.94 -9.12 -15.90
N ASN A 8 7.49 -8.19 -15.13
CA ASN A 8 8.49 -8.49 -14.12
C ASN A 8 7.91 -9.32 -12.97
N ILE A 9 6.73 -9.00 -12.48
CA ILE A 9 6.02 -9.81 -11.46
C ILE A 9 5.73 -11.21 -11.97
N LEU A 10 5.22 -11.36 -13.20
CA LEU A 10 4.95 -12.66 -13.78
C LEU A 10 6.22 -13.50 -13.97
N LYS A 11 7.32 -12.89 -14.43
CA LYS A 11 8.62 -13.55 -14.54
C LYS A 11 9.12 -14.00 -13.17
N TRP A 12 9.01 -13.15 -12.17
CA TRP A 12 9.41 -13.45 -10.80
C TRP A 12 8.61 -14.63 -10.24
N HIS A 13 7.29 -14.63 -10.37
CA HIS A 13 6.43 -15.74 -9.98
C HIS A 13 6.78 -17.02 -10.72
N LYS A 14 7.01 -16.95 -12.03
CA LYS A 14 7.40 -18.09 -12.83
C LYS A 14 8.71 -18.71 -12.36
N ASN A 15 9.69 -17.91 -11.99
CA ASN A 15 11.03 -18.41 -11.65
C ASN A 15 11.16 -18.92 -10.21
N LYS A 16 10.42 -18.35 -9.26
CA LYS A 16 10.57 -18.66 -7.83
C LYS A 16 9.37 -19.38 -7.19
N TYR A 17 8.17 -19.22 -7.73
CA TYR A 17 6.93 -19.65 -7.06
C TYR A 17 5.98 -20.49 -7.91
N LEU A 18 6.41 -20.94 -9.09
CA LEU A 18 5.67 -21.97 -9.82
C LEU A 18 5.63 -23.23 -8.95
N GLY A 19 4.49 -23.42 -8.28
CA GLY A 19 4.28 -24.56 -7.40
C GLY A 19 4.15 -24.26 -5.92
N VAL A 20 4.34 -23.02 -5.46
CA VAL A 20 4.00 -22.66 -4.07
C VAL A 20 2.48 -22.80 -3.93
N LYS A 21 2.08 -23.85 -3.22
CA LYS A 21 0.68 -24.11 -2.86
C LYS A 21 0.46 -23.69 -1.42
N LYS A 22 -0.74 -23.22 -1.14
CA LYS A 22 -1.18 -22.99 0.24
C LYS A 22 -1.03 -24.29 1.04
N GLY A 23 -0.32 -24.20 2.16
CA GLY A 23 -0.20 -25.30 3.13
C GLY A 23 -1.57 -25.58 3.77
N LYS A 24 -1.79 -26.83 4.21
CA LYS A 24 -3.06 -27.28 4.80
C LYS A 24 -3.49 -26.40 6.00
N ASN A 25 -2.52 -25.90 6.76
CA ASN A 25 -2.74 -25.11 7.98
C ASN A 25 -2.54 -23.59 7.77
N ASP A 26 -2.23 -23.14 6.54
CA ASP A 26 -2.02 -21.72 6.28
C ASP A 26 -3.36 -20.96 6.28
N LYS A 27 -3.37 -19.82 6.97
CA LYS A 27 -4.49 -18.88 6.87
C LYS A 27 -4.42 -18.08 5.57
N ASN A 28 -5.52 -17.51 5.14
CA ASN A 28 -5.51 -16.55 4.02
C ASN A 28 -5.22 -15.15 4.52
N LEU A 29 -4.33 -14.44 3.82
CA LEU A 29 -4.18 -13.00 3.88
C LEU A 29 -4.64 -12.42 2.53
N TYR A 30 -5.75 -11.71 2.52
CA TYR A 30 -6.22 -11.02 1.32
C TYR A 30 -5.53 -9.67 1.19
N VAL A 31 -4.94 -9.40 0.04
CA VAL A 31 -4.26 -8.13 -0.23
C VAL A 31 -5.09 -7.34 -1.21
N VAL A 32 -5.89 -6.41 -0.69
CA VAL A 32 -6.82 -5.58 -1.47
C VAL A 32 -6.14 -4.26 -1.78
N GLY A 33 -6.00 -3.91 -3.05
CA GLY A 33 -5.34 -2.66 -3.37
C GLY A 33 -5.06 -2.43 -4.85
N GLU A 34 -4.31 -1.38 -5.12
CA GLU A 34 -3.83 -1.07 -6.47
C GLU A 34 -2.67 -2.00 -6.88
N SER A 35 -1.83 -1.61 -7.84
CA SER A 35 -0.76 -2.48 -8.37
C SER A 35 0.21 -3.03 -7.32
N HIS A 36 0.41 -2.33 -6.20
CA HIS A 36 1.24 -2.80 -5.08
C HIS A 36 0.73 -4.09 -4.43
N SER A 37 -0.56 -4.39 -4.54
CA SER A 37 -1.13 -5.65 -4.05
C SER A 37 -0.52 -6.88 -4.72
N LEU A 38 -0.07 -6.76 -5.97
CA LEU A 38 0.46 -7.86 -6.75
C LEU A 38 1.84 -8.34 -6.25
N SER A 39 2.63 -7.48 -5.63
CA SER A 39 3.92 -7.86 -5.04
C SER A 39 3.79 -8.87 -3.90
N SER A 40 2.59 -8.96 -3.31
CA SER A 40 2.29 -9.95 -2.27
C SER A 40 1.60 -11.21 -2.79
N HIS A 41 1.19 -11.26 -4.07
CA HIS A 41 0.41 -12.38 -4.59
C HIS A 41 1.18 -13.69 -4.52
N HIS A 42 0.54 -14.73 -3.98
CA HIS A 42 1.10 -16.08 -3.77
C HIS A 42 2.33 -16.12 -2.84
N LEU A 43 2.60 -15.08 -2.06
CA LEU A 43 3.61 -15.18 -1.01
C LEU A 43 3.10 -16.02 0.17
N CYS A 44 4.01 -16.81 0.76
CA CYS A 44 3.85 -17.36 2.09
C CYS A 44 4.60 -16.45 3.06
N ILE A 45 3.91 -15.91 4.05
CA ILE A 45 4.48 -15.04 5.08
C ILE A 45 4.19 -15.60 6.47
N GLN A 46 4.98 -15.21 7.45
CA GLN A 46 4.73 -15.50 8.85
C GLN A 46 4.43 -14.22 9.63
N LYS A 47 3.36 -14.24 10.43
CA LYS A 47 2.97 -13.15 11.32
C LYS A 47 2.58 -13.72 12.66
N SER A 48 3.31 -13.35 13.74
CA SER A 48 3.04 -13.83 15.11
C SER A 48 2.93 -15.36 15.22
N GLY A 49 3.86 -16.08 14.59
CA GLY A 49 3.90 -17.55 14.59
C GLY A 49 2.87 -18.25 13.71
N VAL A 50 2.01 -17.50 13.01
CA VAL A 50 1.00 -18.05 12.11
C VAL A 50 1.45 -17.86 10.65
N ASN A 51 1.35 -18.93 9.86
CA ASN A 51 1.62 -18.86 8.42
C ASN A 51 0.39 -18.36 7.65
N PHE A 52 0.64 -17.50 6.67
CA PHE A 52 -0.38 -16.95 5.80
C PHE A 52 0.00 -17.13 4.34
N PHE A 53 -0.97 -17.53 3.54
CA PHE A 53 -0.90 -17.51 2.08
C PHE A 53 -1.58 -16.24 1.56
N CYS A 54 -0.83 -15.40 0.82
CA CYS A 54 -1.29 -14.11 0.33
C CYS A 54 -2.06 -14.25 -0.98
N SER A 55 -3.22 -13.60 -1.08
CA SER A 55 -4.05 -13.55 -2.29
C SER A 55 -4.37 -12.12 -2.65
N ALA A 56 -3.78 -11.60 -3.73
CA ALA A 56 -4.04 -10.25 -4.21
C ALA A 56 -5.43 -10.12 -4.85
N LYS A 57 -6.06 -8.99 -4.58
CA LYS A 57 -7.33 -8.51 -5.14
C LYS A 57 -7.11 -7.10 -5.68
N LEU A 58 -6.85 -7.02 -6.98
CA LEU A 58 -6.44 -5.79 -7.65
C LEU A 58 -7.61 -4.85 -7.92
N ILE A 59 -7.44 -3.57 -7.54
CA ILE A 59 -8.31 -2.44 -7.93
C ILE A 59 -7.43 -1.44 -8.70
N LYS A 60 -7.30 -1.64 -10.00
CA LYS A 60 -6.36 -0.89 -10.84
C LYS A 60 -6.57 0.63 -10.73
N GLY A 61 -5.51 1.36 -10.36
CA GLY A 61 -5.50 2.82 -10.31
C GLY A 61 -6.28 3.42 -9.14
N CYS A 62 -6.63 2.62 -8.13
CA CYS A 62 -7.32 3.11 -6.94
C CYS A 62 -6.40 4.00 -6.11
N LYS A 63 -6.92 5.13 -5.64
CA LYS A 63 -6.28 6.06 -4.70
C LYS A 63 -7.05 6.06 -3.38
N GLN A 64 -6.38 6.45 -2.30
CA GLN A 64 -7.07 6.72 -1.02
C GLN A 64 -8.14 7.80 -1.20
N TRP A 65 -7.82 8.85 -1.97
CA TRP A 65 -8.78 9.91 -2.32
C TRP A 65 -10.06 9.38 -2.97
N HIS A 66 -9.99 8.35 -3.84
CA HIS A 66 -11.18 7.78 -4.47
C HIS A 66 -12.11 7.13 -3.45
N LEU A 67 -11.55 6.43 -2.46
CA LEU A 67 -12.34 5.76 -1.41
C LEU A 67 -12.85 6.76 -0.36
N GLY A 68 -12.05 7.78 -0.02
CA GLY A 68 -12.44 8.84 0.91
C GLY A 68 -13.43 9.86 0.35
N ASN A 69 -13.62 9.93 -0.97
CA ASN A 69 -14.52 10.90 -1.60
C ASN A 69 -15.97 10.67 -1.15
N ALA A 70 -16.75 11.75 -0.97
CA ALA A 70 -18.16 11.63 -0.56
C ALA A 70 -19.03 10.93 -1.62
N PHE A 71 -18.73 11.15 -2.91
CA PHE A 71 -19.53 10.62 -4.01
C PHE A 71 -19.20 9.17 -4.34
N ARG A 72 -20.21 8.41 -4.83
CA ARG A 72 -19.99 7.08 -5.38
C ARG A 72 -19.15 7.16 -6.64
N ASN A 73 -18.27 6.17 -6.80
CA ASN A 73 -17.41 6.05 -7.98
C ASN A 73 -17.06 4.57 -8.21
N GLN A 74 -16.49 4.28 -9.38
CA GLN A 74 -16.15 2.91 -9.76
C GLN A 74 -15.17 2.21 -8.81
N TYR A 75 -14.27 2.95 -8.16
CA TYR A 75 -13.28 2.38 -7.23
C TYR A 75 -13.92 1.93 -5.92
N LYS A 76 -14.87 2.72 -5.40
CA LYS A 76 -15.70 2.29 -4.25
C LYS A 76 -16.49 1.03 -4.57
N HIS A 77 -17.13 1.00 -5.73
CA HIS A 77 -17.89 -0.18 -6.15
C HIS A 77 -16.98 -1.42 -6.24
N GLN A 78 -15.81 -1.32 -6.87
CA GLN A 78 -14.86 -2.43 -6.94
C GLN A 78 -14.34 -2.84 -5.57
N PHE A 79 -14.01 -1.88 -4.70
CA PHE A 79 -13.56 -2.15 -3.34
C PHE A 79 -14.65 -2.89 -2.55
N GLU A 80 -15.88 -2.38 -2.54
CA GLU A 80 -17.03 -2.98 -1.87
C GLU A 80 -17.31 -4.40 -2.37
N THR A 81 -17.32 -4.59 -3.70
CA THR A 81 -17.54 -5.92 -4.31
C THR A 81 -16.50 -6.93 -3.84
N ILE A 82 -15.22 -6.55 -3.82
CA ILE A 82 -14.14 -7.43 -3.36
C ILE A 82 -14.24 -7.64 -1.84
N PHE A 83 -14.36 -6.55 -1.08
CA PHE A 83 -14.26 -6.56 0.37
C PHE A 83 -15.41 -7.33 1.02
N PHE A 84 -16.63 -7.18 0.50
CA PHE A 84 -17.80 -7.86 1.01
C PHE A 84 -17.90 -9.33 0.58
N ALA A 85 -17.17 -9.73 -0.47
CA ALA A 85 -17.05 -11.14 -0.87
C ALA A 85 -16.05 -11.93 0.00
N LEU A 86 -15.25 -11.26 0.85
CA LEU A 86 -14.33 -11.95 1.75
C LEU A 86 -15.10 -12.59 2.93
N PRO A 87 -14.67 -13.76 3.40
CA PRO A 87 -15.23 -14.34 4.63
C PRO A 87 -15.09 -13.37 5.81
N LYS A 88 -16.11 -13.27 6.67
CA LYS A 88 -16.02 -12.44 7.89
C LYS A 88 -14.77 -12.80 8.71
N HIS A 89 -14.25 -11.85 9.46
CA HIS A 89 -13.05 -12.00 10.29
C HIS A 89 -11.77 -12.37 9.52
N SER A 90 -11.73 -12.10 8.19
CA SER A 90 -10.53 -12.32 7.37
C SER A 90 -9.38 -11.41 7.79
N TYR A 91 -8.15 -11.85 7.51
CA TYR A 91 -6.97 -10.99 7.57
C TYR A 91 -6.84 -10.26 6.23
N VAL A 92 -6.78 -8.92 6.27
CA VAL A 92 -6.75 -8.07 5.08
C VAL A 92 -5.60 -7.07 5.18
N LEU A 93 -4.73 -7.06 4.17
CA LEU A 93 -3.80 -5.96 3.91
C LEU A 93 -4.43 -5.03 2.89
N VAL A 94 -4.58 -3.74 3.20
CA VAL A 94 -5.04 -2.75 2.23
C VAL A 94 -3.83 -1.98 1.70
N ALA A 95 -3.52 -2.17 0.40
CA ALA A 95 -2.33 -1.65 -0.28
C ALA A 95 -2.76 -0.56 -1.27
N ILE A 96 -3.10 0.64 -0.75
CA ILE A 96 -3.54 1.82 -1.52
C ILE A 96 -2.89 3.06 -0.93
N GLY A 97 -2.28 3.91 -1.77
CA GLY A 97 -1.70 5.19 -1.33
C GLY A 97 -0.53 5.69 -2.18
N GLU A 98 0.19 4.81 -2.87
CA GLU A 98 1.35 5.23 -3.66
C GLU A 98 0.93 6.21 -4.76
N ILE A 99 -0.18 5.97 -5.46
CA ILE A 99 -0.68 6.84 -6.54
C ILE A 99 -1.10 8.22 -6.01
N ASP A 100 -1.48 8.34 -4.74
CA ASP A 100 -1.77 9.62 -4.11
C ASP A 100 -0.51 10.47 -3.93
N CYS A 101 0.67 9.85 -3.89
CA CYS A 101 1.97 10.48 -3.67
C CYS A 101 2.77 10.75 -4.96
N ARG A 102 2.20 10.60 -6.16
CA ARG A 102 2.92 10.85 -7.43
C ARG A 102 2.96 12.31 -7.83
N LEU A 103 3.97 12.70 -8.63
CA LEU A 103 4.15 14.08 -9.13
C LEU A 103 2.99 14.59 -9.96
N ASP A 104 2.42 13.74 -10.83
CA ASP A 104 1.41 14.14 -11.82
C ASP A 104 -0.03 13.90 -11.35
N THR A 105 -0.19 13.27 -10.21
CA THR A 105 -1.50 12.87 -9.70
C THR A 105 -1.56 13.03 -8.19
N GLY A 106 -2.73 12.86 -7.59
CA GLY A 106 -2.86 12.86 -6.13
C GLY A 106 -2.62 14.23 -5.49
N ILE A 107 -1.85 14.27 -4.41
CA ILE A 107 -1.68 15.43 -3.51
C ILE A 107 -1.08 16.63 -4.23
N ILE A 108 -0.01 16.44 -5.03
CA ILE A 108 0.63 17.54 -5.77
C ILE A 108 -0.31 18.13 -6.81
N ALA A 109 -0.98 17.29 -7.58
CA ALA A 109 -1.96 17.75 -8.57
C ALA A 109 -3.14 18.49 -7.91
N HIS A 110 -3.59 18.02 -6.74
CA HIS A 110 -4.63 18.70 -5.95
C HIS A 110 -4.15 20.08 -5.45
N LYS A 111 -2.94 20.16 -4.91
CA LYS A 111 -2.32 21.42 -4.46
C LYS A 111 -2.16 22.43 -5.62
N ARG A 112 -1.76 21.97 -6.80
CA ARG A 112 -1.69 22.84 -8.00
C ARG A 112 -3.05 23.41 -8.39
N LYS A 113 -4.12 22.62 -8.23
CA LYS A 113 -5.51 23.04 -8.54
C LYS A 113 -6.10 23.95 -7.46
N PHE A 114 -5.69 23.77 -6.21
CA PHE A 114 -6.17 24.52 -5.04
C PHE A 114 -4.97 25.08 -4.26
N PRO A 115 -4.34 26.15 -4.79
CA PRO A 115 -3.10 26.68 -4.24
C PRO A 115 -3.21 27.27 -2.84
N GLU A 116 -4.42 27.61 -2.39
CA GLU A 116 -4.71 28.09 -1.04
C GLU A 116 -4.60 27.00 0.04
N LYS A 117 -4.85 25.74 -0.30
CA LYS A 117 -4.82 24.63 0.67
C LYS A 117 -3.39 24.25 1.05
N GLN A 118 -3.18 23.97 2.32
CA GLN A 118 -1.88 23.45 2.78
C GLN A 118 -1.72 21.96 2.43
N ILE A 119 -0.52 21.54 2.03
CA ILE A 119 -0.23 20.13 1.68
C ILE A 119 -0.55 19.18 2.85
N LYS A 120 -0.21 19.57 4.08
CA LYS A 120 -0.50 18.76 5.28
C LYS A 120 -2.01 18.57 5.48
N GLU A 121 -2.80 19.59 5.24
CA GLU A 121 -4.26 19.52 5.31
C GLU A 121 -4.83 18.56 4.24
N ILE A 122 -4.33 18.64 3.01
CA ILE A 122 -4.73 17.74 1.91
C ILE A 122 -4.41 16.28 2.28
N ILE A 123 -3.22 16.03 2.84
CA ILE A 123 -2.79 14.70 3.28
C ILE A 123 -3.71 14.19 4.39
N SER A 124 -3.85 14.95 5.48
CA SER A 124 -4.62 14.55 6.65
C SER A 124 -6.07 14.25 6.30
N ASN A 125 -6.74 15.14 5.56
CA ASN A 125 -8.12 14.94 5.11
C ASN A 125 -8.28 13.74 4.18
N THR A 126 -7.31 13.50 3.28
CA THR A 126 -7.34 12.33 2.38
C THR A 126 -7.29 11.04 3.16
N ILE A 127 -6.37 10.94 4.12
CA ILE A 127 -6.17 9.77 4.96
C ILE A 127 -7.36 9.55 5.89
N GLU A 128 -7.82 10.58 6.57
CA GLU A 128 -8.95 10.51 7.49
C GLU A 128 -10.21 9.97 6.79
N ASN A 129 -10.57 10.59 5.66
CA ASN A 129 -11.75 10.17 4.90
C ASN A 129 -11.62 8.74 4.38
N TYR A 130 -10.44 8.35 3.91
CA TYR A 130 -10.13 6.99 3.47
C TYR A 130 -10.28 5.96 4.60
N LEU A 131 -9.67 6.22 5.75
CA LEU A 131 -9.73 5.31 6.90
C LEU A 131 -11.15 5.22 7.48
N ASN A 132 -11.88 6.35 7.54
CA ASN A 132 -13.30 6.36 7.94
C ASN A 132 -14.16 5.51 7.00
N TYR A 133 -13.89 5.55 5.69
CA TYR A 133 -14.56 4.68 4.73
C TYR A 133 -14.28 3.21 4.99
N ILE A 134 -13.03 2.83 5.31
CA ILE A 134 -12.69 1.45 5.67
C ILE A 134 -13.39 1.03 6.97
N VAL A 135 -13.35 1.86 8.02
CA VAL A 135 -14.03 1.59 9.29
C VAL A 135 -15.51 1.30 9.06
N LYS A 136 -16.19 2.18 8.31
CA LYS A 136 -17.62 2.03 7.98
C LYS A 136 -17.91 0.69 7.29
N ASN A 137 -17.13 0.32 6.27
CA ASN A 137 -17.36 -0.91 5.52
C ASN A 137 -16.94 -2.18 6.29
N ASN A 138 -16.09 -2.03 7.31
CA ASN A 138 -15.64 -3.16 8.14
C ASN A 138 -16.56 -3.46 9.33
N ALA A 139 -17.54 -2.62 9.63
CA ALA A 139 -18.37 -2.74 10.83
C ALA A 139 -19.05 -4.12 10.93
N ASP A 140 -19.65 -4.61 9.84
CA ASP A 140 -20.36 -5.89 9.80
C ASP A 140 -19.46 -7.10 9.48
N TYR A 141 -18.24 -6.88 9.00
CA TYR A 141 -17.33 -7.94 8.57
C TYR A 141 -16.24 -8.25 9.57
N GLN A 142 -15.83 -7.26 10.39
CA GLN A 142 -14.83 -7.38 11.45
C GLN A 142 -13.52 -8.01 10.97
N HIS A 143 -13.05 -7.61 9.78
CA HIS A 143 -11.76 -8.06 9.27
C HIS A 143 -10.61 -7.52 10.11
N ASN A 144 -9.56 -8.32 10.26
CA ASN A 144 -8.29 -7.89 10.84
C ASN A 144 -7.50 -7.10 9.81
N ILE A 145 -7.62 -5.78 9.83
CA ILE A 145 -7.05 -4.90 8.81
C ILE A 145 -5.63 -4.48 9.19
N THR A 146 -4.76 -4.54 8.19
CA THR A 146 -3.44 -3.91 8.19
C THR A 146 -3.39 -2.94 7.00
N ILE A 147 -2.92 -1.72 7.22
CA ILE A 147 -2.72 -0.72 6.17
C ILE A 147 -1.25 -0.77 5.72
N GLN A 148 -1.01 -0.78 4.43
CA GLN A 148 0.34 -0.71 3.87
C GLN A 148 0.77 0.74 3.73
N GLY A 149 1.97 1.07 4.21
CA GLY A 149 2.62 2.35 3.95
C GLY A 149 3.08 2.47 2.49
N VAL A 150 3.41 3.69 2.07
CA VAL A 150 3.98 4.00 0.75
C VAL A 150 5.48 3.83 0.81
N PRO A 151 6.13 3.08 -0.11
CA PRO A 151 7.59 2.97 -0.15
C PRO A 151 8.26 4.32 -0.40
N CYS A 152 9.54 4.44 -0.05
CA CYS A 152 10.35 5.59 -0.41
C CYS A 152 10.48 5.76 -1.92
N LEU A 153 10.78 6.97 -2.31
CA LEU A 153 11.04 7.38 -3.68
C LEU A 153 12.23 6.61 -4.27
N ASN A 154 12.01 5.91 -5.40
CA ASN A 154 13.05 5.14 -6.13
C ASN A 154 13.27 5.67 -7.56
N LEU A 155 13.00 6.96 -7.79
CA LEU A 155 13.16 7.59 -9.10
C LEU A 155 14.61 7.82 -9.45
N ASP A 156 14.91 7.76 -10.76
CA ASP A 156 16.20 8.22 -11.28
C ASP A 156 16.28 9.74 -11.16
N VAL A 157 17.11 10.21 -10.23
CA VAL A 157 17.29 11.62 -9.91
C VAL A 157 17.74 12.47 -11.11
N ARG A 158 18.33 11.84 -12.14
CA ARG A 158 18.78 12.55 -13.36
C ARG A 158 17.61 13.00 -14.24
N ASN A 159 16.46 12.38 -14.11
CA ASN A 159 15.28 12.65 -14.91
C ASN A 159 14.28 13.61 -14.24
N HIS A 160 14.60 14.11 -13.05
CA HIS A 160 13.70 14.94 -12.26
C HIS A 160 14.44 16.14 -11.67
N SER A 161 13.75 17.28 -11.50
CA SER A 161 14.34 18.43 -10.82
C SER A 161 14.57 18.13 -9.33
N GLN A 162 15.64 18.70 -8.75
CA GLN A 162 15.92 18.58 -7.32
C GLN A 162 14.75 19.09 -6.45
N LYS A 163 14.02 20.09 -6.95
CA LYS A 163 12.82 20.62 -6.30
C LYS A 163 11.70 19.58 -6.24
N ASP A 164 11.43 18.89 -7.37
CA ASP A 164 10.39 17.87 -7.43
C ASP A 164 10.72 16.68 -6.54
N ILE A 165 11.98 16.24 -6.56
CA ILE A 165 12.46 15.14 -5.71
C ILE A 165 12.26 15.48 -4.23
N ARG A 166 12.70 16.66 -3.80
CA ARG A 166 12.56 17.10 -2.40
C ARG A 166 11.08 17.18 -2.00
N GLN A 167 10.26 17.84 -2.81
CA GLN A 167 8.83 17.99 -2.53
C GLN A 167 8.14 16.63 -2.43
N LEU A 168 8.46 15.68 -3.32
CA LEU A 168 7.86 14.36 -3.33
C LEU A 168 8.31 13.53 -2.13
N SER A 169 9.60 13.61 -1.76
CA SER A 169 10.13 12.94 -0.56
C SER A 169 9.45 13.43 0.71
N GLU A 170 9.30 14.76 0.89
CA GLU A 170 8.60 15.36 2.03
C GLU A 170 7.12 14.94 2.09
N ILE A 171 6.45 14.83 0.94
CA ILE A 171 5.06 14.36 0.87
C ILE A 171 4.96 12.89 1.27
N ILE A 172 5.82 12.02 0.75
CA ILE A 172 5.79 10.59 1.07
C ILE A 172 6.07 10.38 2.56
N GLU A 173 7.02 11.09 3.13
CA GLU A 173 7.34 11.02 4.57
C GLU A 173 6.15 11.47 5.42
N THR A 174 5.60 12.67 5.14
CA THR A 174 4.44 13.21 5.86
C THR A 174 3.23 12.29 5.71
N PHE A 175 2.97 11.79 4.52
CA PHE A 175 1.86 10.87 4.24
C PHE A 175 1.99 9.58 5.06
N ASN A 176 3.17 8.97 5.11
CA ASN A 176 3.39 7.74 5.90
C ASN A 176 3.26 7.98 7.40
N PHE A 177 3.76 9.12 7.90
CA PHE A 177 3.60 9.49 9.29
C PHE A 177 2.13 9.60 9.68
N GLU A 178 1.36 10.41 8.94
CA GLU A 178 -0.08 10.59 9.16
C GLU A 178 -0.87 9.29 9.00
N LEU A 179 -0.57 8.52 7.94
CA LEU A 179 -1.25 7.25 7.68
C LEU A 179 -1.03 6.24 8.81
N LYS A 180 0.20 6.18 9.35
CA LYS A 180 0.53 5.30 10.47
C LYS A 180 -0.21 5.71 11.74
N MET A 181 -0.15 7.00 12.11
CA MET A 181 -0.80 7.52 13.31
C MET A 181 -2.31 7.28 13.28
N GLN A 182 -2.97 7.72 12.21
CA GLN A 182 -4.42 7.60 12.09
C GLN A 182 -4.89 6.14 11.94
N SER A 183 -4.09 5.27 11.29
CA SER A 183 -4.40 3.84 11.23
C SER A 183 -4.38 3.19 12.61
N GLN A 184 -3.38 3.52 13.43
CA GLN A 184 -3.24 2.99 14.80
C GLN A 184 -4.36 3.48 15.71
N GLU A 185 -4.77 4.75 15.61
CA GLU A 185 -5.92 5.33 16.34
C GLU A 185 -7.23 4.59 16.03
N LYS A 186 -7.39 4.09 14.80
CA LYS A 186 -8.55 3.30 14.38
C LYS A 186 -8.41 1.78 14.67
N GLY A 187 -7.35 1.38 15.37
CA GLY A 187 -7.09 -0.02 15.73
C GLY A 187 -6.58 -0.89 14.56
N PHE A 188 -6.13 -0.29 13.46
CA PHE A 188 -5.55 -1.02 12.34
C PHE A 188 -4.06 -1.29 12.55
N GLY A 189 -3.56 -2.42 12.03
CA GLY A 189 -2.14 -2.66 11.89
C GLY A 189 -1.54 -1.75 10.81
N PHE A 190 -0.23 -1.49 10.89
CA PHE A 190 0.48 -0.70 9.87
C PHE A 190 1.74 -1.42 9.39
N LEU A 191 1.79 -1.79 8.11
CA LEU A 191 2.95 -2.41 7.47
C LEU A 191 3.87 -1.31 6.92
N ASP A 192 4.95 -1.03 7.65
CA ASP A 192 5.83 0.12 7.42
C ASP A 192 6.84 -0.14 6.28
N THR A 193 6.37 -0.03 5.05
CA THR A 193 7.21 -0.18 3.85
C THR A 193 8.09 1.03 3.60
N TYR A 194 7.73 2.20 4.13
CA TYR A 194 8.56 3.40 4.09
C TYR A 194 9.87 3.18 4.84
N GLN A 195 9.78 2.76 6.10
CA GLN A 195 10.96 2.51 6.92
C GLN A 195 11.83 1.38 6.36
N LEU A 196 11.24 0.36 5.71
CA LEU A 196 11.97 -0.71 5.05
C LEU A 196 12.85 -0.18 3.92
N THR A 197 12.33 0.76 3.14
CA THR A 197 12.95 1.25 1.91
C THR A 197 13.81 2.49 2.08
N ASN A 198 13.66 3.22 3.19
CA ASN A 198 14.38 4.46 3.45
C ASN A 198 15.87 4.21 3.72
N ARG A 199 16.75 4.90 2.99
CA ARG A 199 18.19 4.90 3.27
C ARG A 199 18.61 5.99 4.28
N GLY A 200 17.67 6.81 4.77
CA GLY A 200 17.89 7.85 5.78
C GLY A 200 17.64 9.29 5.30
N ASP A 201 17.48 9.50 4.01
CA ASP A 201 17.25 10.82 3.39
C ASP A 201 15.89 10.90 2.63
N GLY A 202 14.97 9.99 2.91
CA GLY A 202 13.68 9.89 2.22
C GLY A 202 13.73 9.23 0.84
N MET A 203 14.93 8.88 0.36
CA MET A 203 15.12 8.15 -0.88
C MET A 203 15.24 6.64 -0.62
N SER A 204 14.96 5.86 -1.65
CA SER A 204 15.09 4.41 -1.60
C SER A 204 16.54 3.97 -1.39
N ASN A 205 16.72 2.92 -0.59
CA ASN A 205 17.98 2.20 -0.46
C ASN A 205 18.30 1.28 -1.67
N GLY A 206 17.42 1.24 -2.67
CA GLY A 206 17.60 0.47 -3.91
C GLY A 206 17.42 -1.05 -3.77
N SER A 207 17.29 -1.59 -2.55
CA SER A 207 17.33 -3.04 -2.31
C SER A 207 16.01 -3.75 -2.57
N TRP A 208 14.88 -3.06 -2.42
CA TRP A 208 13.56 -3.69 -2.33
C TRP A 208 12.59 -3.33 -3.46
N HIS A 209 12.97 -2.44 -4.36
CA HIS A 209 12.14 -2.04 -5.49
C HIS A 209 12.39 -2.94 -6.71
N ILE A 210 11.34 -3.19 -7.49
CA ILE A 210 11.39 -3.87 -8.78
C ILE A 210 11.37 -2.87 -9.95
N ASP A 211 10.89 -1.67 -9.69
CA ASP A 211 10.89 -0.51 -10.59
C ASP A 211 10.88 0.80 -9.78
N ASP A 212 10.55 1.93 -10.41
CA ASP A 212 10.56 3.25 -9.78
C ASP A 212 9.57 3.40 -8.61
N TYR A 213 8.55 2.57 -8.54
CA TYR A 213 7.43 2.70 -7.59
C TYR A 213 7.16 1.44 -6.77
N HIS A 214 7.29 0.26 -7.36
CA HIS A 214 6.78 -0.98 -6.79
C HIS A 214 7.84 -1.75 -6.01
N LEU A 215 7.44 -2.26 -4.86
CA LEU A 215 8.25 -3.22 -4.12
C LEU A 215 8.32 -4.56 -4.87
N SER A 216 9.46 -5.21 -4.75
CA SER A 216 9.60 -6.61 -5.14
C SER A 216 8.85 -7.53 -4.16
N PRO A 217 8.51 -8.76 -4.56
CA PRO A 217 7.98 -9.74 -3.63
C PRO A 217 8.91 -10.04 -2.46
N GLU A 218 10.23 -10.03 -2.66
CA GLU A 218 11.21 -10.15 -1.56
C GLU A 218 11.13 -8.98 -0.58
N GLY A 219 10.93 -7.77 -1.09
CA GLY A 219 10.70 -6.58 -0.26
C GLY A 219 9.44 -6.72 0.59
N MET A 220 8.37 -7.29 0.03
CA MET A 220 7.15 -7.56 0.80
C MET A 220 7.34 -8.66 1.85
N GLN A 221 8.09 -9.73 1.56
CA GLN A 221 8.42 -10.75 2.57
C GLN A 221 9.21 -10.14 3.73
N GLU A 222 10.22 -9.31 3.43
CA GLU A 222 11.02 -8.63 4.46
C GLU A 222 10.19 -7.64 5.27
N ALA A 223 9.26 -6.90 4.65
CA ALA A 223 8.34 -6.03 5.37
C ALA A 223 7.52 -6.81 6.42
N TRP A 224 6.98 -7.97 6.05
CA TRP A 224 6.23 -8.83 6.95
C TRP A 224 7.11 -9.44 8.05
N ARG A 225 8.32 -9.85 7.73
CA ARG A 225 9.28 -10.35 8.72
C ARG A 225 9.55 -9.30 9.81
N ARG A 226 9.80 -8.03 9.42
CA ARG A 226 10.00 -6.92 10.37
C ARG A 226 8.73 -6.56 11.14
N TYR A 227 7.57 -6.70 10.52
CA TYR A 227 6.29 -6.48 11.20
C TYR A 227 6.07 -7.47 12.34
N GLY A 228 6.43 -8.74 12.15
CA GLY A 228 6.32 -9.79 13.16
C GLY A 228 7.27 -9.61 14.35
N SER A 229 8.48 -9.08 14.11
CA SER A 229 9.51 -8.91 15.15
C SER A 229 9.29 -7.72 16.10
N LYS A 230 8.44 -6.76 15.74
CA LYS A 230 8.14 -5.57 16.58
C LYS A 230 7.12 -5.81 17.68
N LYS A 231 6.56 -7.02 17.80
CA LYS A 231 5.52 -7.38 18.78
C LYS A 231 5.99 -8.35 19.87
N SER A 232 7.32 -8.61 19.95
CA SER A 232 7.92 -9.39 21.02
C SER A 232 8.50 -8.49 22.10
#